data_98da8ff0ccfb6e60d4f7679d695ea275
#
_entry.id   98da8ff0ccfb6e60d4f7679d695ea275
#
_cell.length_a   1.000
_cell.length_b   1.000
_cell.length_c   1.000
_cell.angle_alpha   90.00
_cell.angle_beta   90.00
_cell.angle_gamma   90.00
#
_symmetry.space_group_name_H-M   'P 1'
#
loop_
_entity.id
_entity.type
_entity.pdbx_description
1 polymer ?
#
loop_
_entity_poly.entity_id
_entity_poly.type
_entity_poly.pdbx_seq_one_letter_code
_entity_poly.pdbx_strand_id
1 'polypeptide(L)'
;MIMAKTTCISVYEHDRLKLGETEQFLPEHLSLLQQYLGDNDTEVFPYYQLINNGVKFKQYVGVLCVGNLQIEVLPKIEKQVAKGEEGTWRNHLLEMLRAVFKLQTRTPSNADQAMRESAILDVFLVKFLNEVEALLHKGLIKTYRKTEENRTSMKGKLVFSKHLTKNYVHKERFYVNYTTYDRNHILNCILYKALKLVSHIAMNSYTQCRAKTMSFEFPELNDIAVDDALFERLTFDRKSEDYRTAIDIARLILLRYMPDQSKRGKHVLALMFDMNKLWEEYVFVILRRSLREEYKVSAQKVKRFWESSFGTKVIRPDIVVSDKSGKPVCVLDTKWKCPAVGEPPSDADLKQMYVYHKYWGVERTALLYPSTKDGKHCGKFVDNSLSCSMIYLSLDSLKDTKNECLKQAITTLVNNE
;
A
#
# COMPACT_ATOMS: atom_id res chain seq x y z
N MET A 1 -5.37 35.17 -2.59
CA MET A 1 -5.03 34.14 -3.59
C MET A 1 -6.17 33.12 -3.53
N ILE A 2 -7.06 33.16 -4.51
CA ILE A 2 -8.23 32.26 -4.59
C ILE A 2 -7.68 30.84 -4.74
N MET A 3 -7.94 29.96 -3.75
CA MET A 3 -7.59 28.54 -3.88
C MET A 3 -8.32 27.99 -5.09
N ALA A 4 -7.58 27.52 -6.08
CA ALA A 4 -8.16 26.85 -7.23
C ALA A 4 -8.93 25.64 -6.73
N LYS A 5 -10.21 25.54 -7.11
CA LYS A 5 -11.10 24.44 -6.73
C LYS A 5 -10.50 23.15 -7.30
N THR A 6 -10.17 22.22 -6.43
CA THR A 6 -9.66 20.91 -6.85
C THR A 6 -10.73 20.18 -7.61
N THR A 7 -10.34 19.62 -8.73
CA THR A 7 -11.21 18.85 -9.61
C THR A 7 -10.93 17.37 -9.43
N CYS A 8 -11.96 16.54 -9.22
CA CYS A 8 -11.83 15.10 -9.08
C CYS A 8 -12.50 14.41 -10.26
N ILE A 9 -11.77 13.50 -10.91
CA ILE A 9 -12.28 12.65 -12.00
C ILE A 9 -12.17 11.19 -11.55
N SER A 10 -13.25 10.42 -11.68
CA SER A 10 -13.23 8.97 -11.46
C SER A 10 -13.16 8.25 -12.80
N VAL A 11 -12.25 7.28 -12.89
CA VAL A 11 -12.06 6.40 -14.05
C VAL A 11 -11.92 4.96 -13.59
N TYR A 12 -12.09 3.99 -14.48
CA TYR A 12 -11.86 2.58 -14.14
C TYR A 12 -10.50 2.09 -14.64
N GLU A 13 -9.97 1.06 -13.98
CA GLU A 13 -8.79 0.37 -14.51
C GLU A 13 -9.01 -0.08 -15.97
N HIS A 14 -7.94 0.00 -16.78
CA HIS A 14 -7.93 -0.24 -18.22
C HIS A 14 -8.70 0.76 -19.08
N ASP A 15 -9.37 1.75 -18.50
CA ASP A 15 -10.06 2.80 -19.23
C ASP A 15 -9.11 3.83 -19.84
N ARG A 16 -9.68 4.61 -20.74
CA ARG A 16 -9.02 5.74 -21.41
C ARG A 16 -9.58 7.04 -20.87
N LEU A 17 -8.73 8.03 -20.73
CA LEU A 17 -9.11 9.40 -20.43
C LEU A 17 -8.50 10.30 -21.51
N LYS A 18 -9.33 10.95 -22.32
CA LYS A 18 -8.91 11.77 -23.43
C LYS A 18 -9.36 13.22 -23.26
N LEU A 19 -8.60 14.13 -23.84
CA LEU A 19 -8.99 15.53 -23.95
C LEU A 19 -10.32 15.65 -24.71
N GLY A 20 -11.24 16.44 -24.14
CA GLY A 20 -12.56 16.66 -24.71
C GLY A 20 -13.63 15.62 -24.33
N GLU A 21 -13.29 14.50 -23.68
CA GLU A 21 -14.27 13.55 -23.12
C GLU A 21 -14.85 14.06 -21.79
N THR A 22 -14.05 14.85 -21.03
CA THR A 22 -14.48 15.50 -19.79
C THR A 22 -13.98 16.94 -19.78
N GLU A 23 -14.82 17.91 -19.40
CA GLU A 23 -14.43 19.33 -19.26
C GLU A 23 -13.33 19.55 -18.23
N GLN A 24 -13.13 18.58 -17.36
CA GLN A 24 -12.23 18.65 -16.22
C GLN A 24 -10.79 18.24 -16.56
N PHE A 25 -10.59 17.46 -17.65
CA PHE A 25 -9.28 17.01 -18.08
C PHE A 25 -8.68 17.98 -19.11
N LEU A 26 -7.79 18.86 -18.63
CA LEU A 26 -7.23 19.95 -19.43
C LEU A 26 -5.90 19.53 -20.10
N PRO A 27 -5.51 20.23 -21.21
CA PRO A 27 -4.22 20.00 -21.88
C PRO A 27 -3.01 20.10 -20.95
N GLU A 28 -3.07 20.99 -19.95
CA GLU A 28 -2.01 21.11 -18.96
C GLU A 28 -1.85 19.85 -18.08
N HIS A 29 -2.94 19.16 -17.76
CA HIS A 29 -2.88 17.90 -17.02
C HIS A 29 -2.24 16.79 -17.86
N LEU A 30 -2.59 16.70 -19.15
CA LEU A 30 -1.96 15.76 -20.07
C LEU A 30 -0.45 16.03 -20.21
N SER A 31 -0.07 17.31 -20.35
CA SER A 31 1.35 17.70 -20.46
C SER A 31 2.16 17.28 -19.22
N LEU A 32 1.58 17.40 -18.03
CA LEU A 32 2.23 16.94 -16.80
C LEU A 32 2.38 15.42 -16.78
N LEU A 33 1.34 14.67 -17.17
CA LEU A 33 1.40 13.21 -17.26
C LEU A 33 2.42 12.76 -18.31
N GLN A 34 2.55 13.47 -19.42
CA GLN A 34 3.57 13.21 -20.45
C GLN A 34 4.99 13.45 -19.92
N GLN A 35 5.20 14.58 -19.24
CA GLN A 35 6.50 14.92 -18.65
C GLN A 35 6.94 13.84 -17.65
N TYR A 36 6.03 13.39 -16.77
CA TYR A 36 6.33 12.37 -15.78
C TYR A 36 6.70 11.01 -16.37
N LEU A 37 6.16 10.65 -17.52
CA LEU A 37 6.55 9.42 -18.23
C LEU A 37 7.87 9.60 -19.01
N GLY A 38 8.14 10.80 -19.49
CA GLY A 38 9.40 11.11 -20.20
C GLY A 38 10.62 11.15 -19.29
N ASP A 39 10.44 11.60 -18.06
CA ASP A 39 11.50 11.75 -17.05
C ASP A 39 11.76 10.45 -16.26
N ASN A 40 10.83 9.48 -16.32
CA ASN A 40 10.92 8.23 -15.57
C ASN A 40 10.74 7.04 -16.50
N ASP A 41 11.58 6.04 -16.34
CA ASP A 41 11.46 4.78 -17.05
C ASP A 41 10.07 4.15 -16.81
N THR A 42 9.49 3.54 -17.83
CA THR A 42 8.17 2.88 -17.75
C THR A 42 8.07 1.80 -16.67
N GLU A 43 9.20 1.30 -16.17
CA GLU A 43 9.28 0.40 -15.01
C GLU A 43 9.00 1.11 -13.68
N VAL A 44 9.34 2.40 -13.57
CA VAL A 44 9.13 3.19 -12.35
C VAL A 44 7.70 3.70 -12.26
N PHE A 45 7.02 3.94 -13.40
CA PHE A 45 5.66 4.47 -13.46
C PHE A 45 4.71 3.58 -14.31
N PRO A 46 4.34 2.40 -13.81
CA PRO A 46 3.58 1.41 -14.57
C PRO A 46 2.08 1.67 -14.65
N TYR A 47 1.56 2.81 -14.15
CA TYR A 47 0.14 3.01 -13.88
C TYR A 47 -0.70 3.29 -15.11
N TYR A 48 -0.13 3.97 -16.11
CA TYR A 48 -0.79 4.31 -17.35
C TYR A 48 0.20 4.28 -18.52
N GLN A 49 -0.34 4.34 -19.73
CA GLN A 49 0.41 4.55 -20.97
C GLN A 49 -0.19 5.73 -21.73
N LEU A 50 0.66 6.48 -22.43
CA LEU A 50 0.21 7.57 -23.29
C LEU A 50 -0.48 7.01 -24.51
N ILE A 51 -1.58 7.65 -24.89
CA ILE A 51 -2.31 7.41 -26.13
C ILE A 51 -2.50 8.75 -26.84
N ASN A 52 -3.04 8.72 -28.07
CA ASN A 52 -3.32 9.95 -28.80
C ASN A 52 -4.34 10.81 -28.01
N ASN A 53 -3.93 12.03 -27.65
CA ASN A 53 -4.68 13.02 -26.88
C ASN A 53 -5.18 12.54 -25.51
N GLY A 54 -4.45 11.62 -24.85
CA GLY A 54 -4.87 11.15 -23.54
C GLY A 54 -3.97 10.08 -22.93
N VAL A 55 -4.51 9.41 -21.94
CA VAL A 55 -3.87 8.30 -21.20
C VAL A 55 -4.79 7.09 -21.15
N LYS A 56 -4.19 5.90 -21.11
CA LYS A 56 -4.88 4.63 -20.83
C LYS A 56 -4.34 4.05 -19.55
N PHE A 57 -5.21 3.84 -18.57
CA PHE A 57 -4.84 3.23 -17.30
C PHE A 57 -4.58 1.73 -17.45
N LYS A 58 -3.72 1.16 -16.57
CA LYS A 58 -3.44 -0.28 -16.51
C LYS A 58 -4.20 -0.92 -15.34
N GLN A 59 -3.73 -2.05 -14.82
CA GLN A 59 -4.34 -2.82 -13.71
C GLN A 59 -4.15 -2.20 -12.31
N TYR A 60 -3.92 -0.91 -12.23
CA TYR A 60 -3.69 -0.22 -10.97
C TYR A 60 -4.90 0.60 -10.59
N VAL A 61 -5.24 0.57 -9.30
CA VAL A 61 -6.32 1.33 -8.69
C VAL A 61 -5.79 2.25 -7.59
N GLY A 62 -6.51 3.31 -7.30
CA GLY A 62 -6.10 4.26 -6.27
C GLY A 62 -6.28 5.70 -6.69
N VAL A 63 -5.32 6.57 -6.34
CA VAL A 63 -5.40 8.00 -6.60
C VAL A 63 -4.13 8.51 -7.27
N LEU A 64 -4.31 9.26 -8.34
CA LEU A 64 -3.28 10.00 -9.03
C LEU A 64 -3.61 11.50 -8.94
N CYS A 65 -2.81 12.26 -8.21
CA CYS A 65 -2.94 13.71 -8.12
C CYS A 65 -1.91 14.38 -9.03
N VAL A 66 -2.37 15.29 -9.88
CA VAL A 66 -1.56 16.03 -10.86
C VAL A 66 -1.90 17.51 -10.77
N GLY A 67 -1.09 18.28 -10.07
CA GLY A 67 -1.40 19.68 -9.78
C GLY A 67 -2.70 19.81 -8.99
N ASN A 68 -3.72 20.44 -9.61
CA ASN A 68 -5.05 20.63 -9.02
C ASN A 68 -6.07 19.57 -9.45
N LEU A 69 -5.67 18.57 -10.24
CA LEU A 69 -6.52 17.46 -10.66
C LEU A 69 -6.23 16.22 -9.81
N GLN A 70 -7.29 15.60 -9.31
CA GLN A 70 -7.27 14.29 -8.68
C GLN A 70 -7.98 13.30 -9.58
N ILE A 71 -7.29 12.23 -9.96
CA ILE A 71 -7.86 11.12 -10.73
C ILE A 71 -7.98 9.92 -9.79
N GLU A 72 -9.20 9.45 -9.53
CA GLU A 72 -9.45 8.22 -8.82
C GLU A 72 -9.64 7.08 -9.82
N VAL A 73 -8.77 6.08 -9.75
CA VAL A 73 -8.87 4.89 -10.59
C VAL A 73 -9.53 3.79 -9.77
N LEU A 74 -10.71 3.36 -10.21
CA LEU A 74 -11.58 2.39 -9.55
C LEU A 74 -11.47 1.01 -10.22
N PRO A 75 -11.83 -0.07 -9.51
CA PRO A 75 -11.82 -1.42 -10.07
C PRO A 75 -12.85 -1.60 -11.20
N LYS A 76 -12.48 -2.30 -12.27
CA LYS A 76 -13.30 -2.50 -13.47
C LYS A 76 -14.59 -3.29 -13.22
N ILE A 77 -14.66 -4.06 -12.17
CA ILE A 77 -15.83 -4.89 -11.81
C ILE A 77 -17.10 -4.02 -11.68
N GLU A 78 -16.96 -2.76 -11.30
CA GLU A 78 -18.08 -1.83 -11.15
C GLU A 78 -18.88 -1.61 -12.47
N LYS A 79 -18.25 -1.77 -13.63
CA LYS A 79 -18.95 -1.66 -14.93
C LYS A 79 -19.99 -2.74 -15.18
N GLN A 80 -19.91 -3.87 -14.48
CA GLN A 80 -20.83 -5.00 -14.61
C GLN A 80 -22.02 -4.91 -13.65
N VAL A 81 -21.98 -3.97 -12.72
CA VAL A 81 -23.04 -3.72 -11.73
C VAL A 81 -24.05 -2.72 -12.29
N ALA A 82 -25.33 -2.89 -11.97
CA ALA A 82 -26.41 -2.06 -12.45
C ALA A 82 -26.22 -0.58 -12.09
N LYS A 83 -26.59 0.32 -13.01
CA LYS A 83 -26.61 1.77 -12.75
C LYS A 83 -27.45 2.06 -11.50
N GLY A 84 -26.81 2.57 -10.47
CA GLY A 84 -27.45 2.92 -9.17
C GLY A 84 -26.62 2.50 -7.94
N GLU A 85 -25.61 1.67 -8.10
CA GLU A 85 -24.69 1.24 -7.03
C GLU A 85 -23.30 1.88 -7.16
N GLU A 86 -23.24 3.03 -7.81
CA GLU A 86 -22.02 3.84 -7.93
C GLU A 86 -21.52 4.19 -6.53
N GLY A 87 -20.30 3.83 -6.23
CA GLY A 87 -19.68 4.00 -4.90
C GLY A 87 -19.53 2.73 -4.07
N THR A 88 -20.20 1.62 -4.42
CA THR A 88 -20.07 0.35 -3.68
C THR A 88 -18.65 -0.18 -3.79
N TRP A 89 -18.06 -0.18 -4.97
CA TRP A 89 -16.71 -0.66 -5.23
C TRP A 89 -15.61 0.22 -4.64
N ARG A 90 -15.86 1.52 -4.58
CA ARG A 90 -14.99 2.44 -3.85
C ARG A 90 -14.90 2.04 -2.37
N ASN A 91 -16.03 1.71 -1.78
CA ASN A 91 -16.08 1.23 -0.40
C ASN A 91 -15.37 -0.12 -0.26
N HIS A 92 -15.53 -1.05 -1.21
CA HIS A 92 -14.82 -2.32 -1.23
C HIS A 92 -13.31 -2.12 -1.36
N LEU A 93 -12.86 -1.26 -2.26
CA LEU A 93 -11.45 -0.92 -2.40
C LEU A 93 -10.88 -0.34 -1.09
N LEU A 94 -11.60 0.59 -0.47
CA LEU A 94 -11.20 1.16 0.83
C LEU A 94 -11.11 0.09 1.91
N GLU A 95 -12.01 -0.88 1.93
CA GLU A 95 -11.97 -1.99 2.88
C GLU A 95 -10.84 -2.96 2.63
N MET A 96 -10.55 -3.31 1.36
CA MET A 96 -9.37 -4.08 1.02
C MET A 96 -8.09 -3.37 1.48
N LEU A 97 -7.96 -2.09 1.20
CA LEU A 97 -6.82 -1.27 1.63
C LEU A 97 -6.72 -1.20 3.17
N ARG A 98 -7.85 -1.03 3.87
CA ARG A 98 -7.88 -1.05 5.34
C ARG A 98 -7.42 -2.39 5.92
N ALA A 99 -7.87 -3.50 5.35
CA ALA A 99 -7.51 -4.83 5.82
C ALA A 99 -6.02 -5.12 5.60
N VAL A 100 -5.51 -4.85 4.40
CA VAL A 100 -4.12 -5.13 4.00
C VAL A 100 -3.14 -4.23 4.74
N PHE A 101 -3.40 -2.92 4.78
CA PHE A 101 -2.52 -1.95 5.45
C PHE A 101 -2.83 -1.74 6.93
N LYS A 102 -3.73 -2.56 7.51
CA LYS A 102 -4.16 -2.44 8.92
C LYS A 102 -4.65 -1.04 9.30
N LEU A 103 -5.33 -0.38 8.37
CA LEU A 103 -5.83 0.99 8.54
C LEU A 103 -7.09 1.06 9.44
N GLN A 104 -7.27 0.14 10.39
CA GLN A 104 -8.42 0.13 11.29
C GLN A 104 -8.36 1.34 12.24
N THR A 105 -9.45 2.09 12.30
CA THR A 105 -9.65 3.13 13.32
C THR A 105 -9.97 2.47 14.65
N ARG A 106 -9.30 2.85 15.72
CA ARG A 106 -9.55 2.35 17.08
C ARG A 106 -10.88 2.83 17.68
N THR A 107 -11.57 3.75 17.02
CA THR A 107 -12.84 4.34 17.50
C THR A 107 -13.92 4.24 16.43
N PRO A 108 -15.03 3.51 16.67
CA PRO A 108 -16.23 3.65 15.87
C PRO A 108 -16.89 4.98 16.23
N SER A 109 -16.75 5.99 15.41
CA SER A 109 -17.40 7.28 15.59
C SER A 109 -17.97 7.76 14.26
N ASN A 110 -18.79 8.80 14.30
CA ASN A 110 -19.36 9.48 13.13
C ASN A 110 -18.34 9.85 12.03
N ALA A 111 -17.05 9.78 12.34
CA ALA A 111 -15.94 9.87 11.38
C ALA A 111 -15.95 8.75 10.32
N ASP A 112 -16.46 7.55 10.64
CA ASP A 112 -16.49 6.44 9.66
C ASP A 112 -17.50 6.70 8.52
N GLN A 113 -18.56 7.45 8.79
CA GLN A 113 -19.55 7.81 7.76
C GLN A 113 -19.02 8.94 6.86
N ALA A 114 -18.37 9.94 7.42
CA ALA A 114 -17.67 10.98 6.66
C ALA A 114 -16.49 10.41 5.85
N MET A 115 -15.82 9.37 6.35
CA MET A 115 -14.76 8.66 5.63
C MET A 115 -15.27 7.84 4.44
N ARG A 116 -16.53 7.41 4.42
CA ARG A 116 -17.10 6.68 3.28
C ARG A 116 -17.30 7.58 2.06
N GLU A 117 -17.51 8.87 2.27
CA GLU A 117 -17.68 9.88 1.22
C GLU A 117 -16.36 10.56 0.84
N SER A 118 -15.29 10.33 1.62
CA SER A 118 -13.99 10.96 1.43
C SER A 118 -13.18 10.29 0.30
N ALA A 119 -12.38 11.07 -0.39
CA ALA A 119 -11.44 10.56 -1.40
C ALA A 119 -10.50 9.51 -0.79
N ILE A 120 -10.08 8.53 -1.60
CA ILE A 120 -9.16 7.46 -1.17
C ILE A 120 -7.90 8.06 -0.50
N LEU A 121 -7.37 9.15 -1.06
CA LEU A 121 -6.23 9.85 -0.49
C LEU A 121 -6.49 10.30 0.95
N ASP A 122 -7.64 10.93 1.20
CA ASP A 122 -7.97 11.47 2.53
C ASP A 122 -8.01 10.39 3.60
N VAL A 123 -8.43 9.17 3.27
CA VAL A 123 -8.42 8.04 4.21
C VAL A 123 -7.01 7.74 4.70
N PHE A 124 -6.02 7.71 3.78
CA PHE A 124 -4.62 7.50 4.15
C PHE A 124 -4.05 8.67 4.96
N LEU A 125 -4.35 9.90 4.55
CA LEU A 125 -3.86 11.09 5.24
C LEU A 125 -4.43 11.21 6.65
N VAL A 126 -5.73 11.01 6.83
CA VAL A 126 -6.38 11.05 8.16
C VAL A 126 -5.84 9.93 9.05
N LYS A 127 -5.66 8.70 8.51
CA LYS A 127 -5.07 7.61 9.29
C LYS A 127 -3.64 7.94 9.72
N PHE A 128 -2.81 8.46 8.80
CA PHE A 128 -1.46 8.89 9.12
C PHE A 128 -1.46 9.92 10.26
N LEU A 129 -2.29 10.95 10.18
CA LEU A 129 -2.39 11.98 11.21
C LEU A 129 -2.84 11.41 12.56
N ASN A 130 -3.78 10.48 12.58
CA ASN A 130 -4.24 9.83 13.82
C ASN A 130 -3.10 9.02 14.50
N GLU A 131 -2.29 8.30 13.71
CA GLU A 131 -1.15 7.55 14.25
C GLU A 131 -0.06 8.50 14.77
N VAL A 132 0.23 9.57 14.04
CA VAL A 132 1.22 10.58 14.48
C VAL A 132 0.75 11.29 15.75
N GLU A 133 -0.52 11.66 15.87
CA GLU A 133 -1.10 12.28 17.06
C GLU A 133 -0.97 11.35 18.28
N ALA A 134 -1.26 10.07 18.11
CA ALA A 134 -1.08 9.08 19.17
C ALA A 134 0.38 8.96 19.63
N LEU A 135 1.35 9.08 18.70
CA LEU A 135 2.78 9.10 19.03
C LEU A 135 3.20 10.38 19.75
N LEU A 136 2.66 11.54 19.36
CA LEU A 136 2.90 12.82 20.02
C LEU A 136 2.40 12.77 21.48
N HIS A 137 1.19 12.24 21.70
CA HIS A 137 0.64 12.07 23.07
C HIS A 137 1.44 11.09 23.93
N LYS A 138 1.99 10.01 23.37
CA LYS A 138 2.88 9.08 24.07
C LYS A 138 4.27 9.67 24.32
N GLY A 139 4.63 10.70 23.59
CA GLY A 139 5.96 11.28 23.55
C GLY A 139 6.88 10.62 22.52
N LEU A 140 7.52 11.46 21.71
CA LEU A 140 8.44 11.00 20.66
C LEU A 140 9.67 10.29 21.23
N ILE A 141 10.09 9.23 20.51
CA ILE A 141 11.30 8.47 20.84
C ILE A 141 12.52 9.37 20.85
N LYS A 142 13.42 9.10 21.82
CA LYS A 142 14.70 9.80 21.95
C LYS A 142 15.84 8.84 21.74
N THR A 143 16.98 9.35 21.27
CA THR A 143 18.19 8.58 21.06
C THR A 143 19.42 9.29 21.59
N TYR A 144 20.44 8.51 21.98
CA TYR A 144 21.76 9.04 22.32
C TYR A 144 22.55 9.27 21.03
N ARG A 145 23.01 10.49 20.82
CA ARG A 145 23.77 10.88 19.66
C ARG A 145 25.05 11.61 20.06
N LYS A 146 26.17 11.22 19.47
CA LYS A 146 27.42 11.98 19.61
C LYS A 146 27.36 13.21 18.72
N THR A 147 27.61 14.37 19.30
CA THR A 147 27.60 15.65 18.60
C THR A 147 28.95 16.33 18.80
N GLU A 148 29.52 16.81 17.70
CA GLU A 148 30.71 17.67 17.73
C GLU A 148 30.33 19.08 17.32
N GLU A 149 30.62 20.05 18.17
CA GLU A 149 30.35 21.44 17.84
C GLU A 149 31.33 22.39 18.55
N ASN A 150 31.36 23.64 18.06
CA ASN A 150 32.15 24.71 18.64
C ASN A 150 31.27 25.55 19.56
N ARG A 151 31.53 25.50 20.88
CA ARG A 151 30.73 26.15 21.92
C ARG A 151 31.53 27.12 22.75
N THR A 152 30.84 28.05 23.41
CA THR A 152 31.43 28.98 24.40
C THR A 152 31.59 28.32 25.77
N SER A 153 30.98 27.15 25.99
CA SER A 153 31.10 26.41 27.26
C SER A 153 31.61 25.00 27.00
N MET A 154 32.47 24.49 27.89
CA MET A 154 32.99 23.14 27.82
C MET A 154 31.89 22.12 28.17
N LYS A 155 31.66 21.13 27.30
CA LYS A 155 30.73 20.05 27.53
C LYS A 155 31.27 18.75 26.89
N GLY A 156 31.39 17.71 27.68
CA GLY A 156 31.94 16.44 27.19
C GLY A 156 33.46 16.47 27.01
N LYS A 157 33.96 15.91 25.89
CA LYS A 157 35.40 15.75 25.61
C LYS A 157 35.86 16.80 24.59
N LEU A 158 36.97 17.48 24.88
CA LEU A 158 37.61 18.39 23.95
C LEU A 158 38.24 17.61 22.77
N VAL A 159 37.97 18.06 21.55
CA VAL A 159 38.58 17.52 20.32
C VAL A 159 39.78 18.40 19.98
N PHE A 160 40.95 18.07 20.54
CA PHE A 160 42.13 18.93 20.48
C PHE A 160 42.54 19.35 19.07
N SER A 161 42.58 18.43 18.12
CA SER A 161 42.97 18.74 16.73
C SER A 161 42.08 19.83 16.12
N LYS A 162 40.77 19.68 16.25
CA LYS A 162 39.79 20.64 15.71
C LYS A 162 39.74 21.92 16.56
N HIS A 163 39.97 21.81 17.87
CA HIS A 163 40.02 22.96 18.78
C HIS A 163 41.19 23.87 18.43
N LEU A 164 42.37 23.34 18.27
CA LEU A 164 43.56 24.13 17.89
C LEU A 164 43.42 24.80 16.50
N THR A 165 42.86 24.06 15.56
CA THR A 165 42.70 24.58 14.19
C THR A 165 41.62 25.66 14.09
N LYS A 166 40.47 25.45 14.72
CA LYS A 166 39.31 26.35 14.58
C LYS A 166 39.29 27.50 15.59
N ASN A 167 39.86 27.28 16.76
CA ASN A 167 39.80 28.22 17.89
C ASN A 167 41.17 28.87 18.21
N TYR A 168 42.12 28.84 17.26
CA TYR A 168 43.41 29.50 17.44
C TYR A 168 43.25 30.99 17.77
N VAL A 169 42.32 31.69 17.16
CA VAL A 169 42.00 33.10 17.41
C VAL A 169 40.89 33.22 18.44
N HIS A 170 39.92 32.34 18.43
CA HIS A 170 38.71 32.37 19.29
C HIS A 170 38.93 31.53 20.55
N LYS A 171 39.78 32.00 21.43
CA LYS A 171 40.14 31.29 22.70
C LYS A 171 38.98 31.12 23.70
N GLU A 172 37.88 31.87 23.51
CA GLU A 172 36.64 31.77 24.29
C GLU A 172 35.76 30.61 23.89
N ARG A 173 36.14 29.84 22.85
CA ARG A 173 35.34 28.70 22.34
C ARG A 173 36.07 27.39 22.56
N PHE A 174 35.30 26.33 22.68
CA PHE A 174 35.75 24.96 22.84
C PHE A 174 35.16 24.08 21.78
N TYR A 175 36.02 23.38 21.00
CA TYR A 175 35.53 22.36 20.07
C TYR A 175 35.38 21.04 20.80
N VAL A 176 34.13 20.62 21.07
CA VAL A 176 33.79 19.55 21.96
C VAL A 176 33.03 18.44 21.31
N ASN A 177 33.21 17.21 21.80
CA ASN A 177 32.41 16.04 21.47
C ASN A 177 31.69 15.59 22.75
N TYR A 178 30.39 15.54 22.65
CA TYR A 178 29.55 15.13 23.78
C TYR A 178 28.31 14.35 23.28
N THR A 179 27.69 13.63 24.21
CA THR A 179 26.47 12.87 23.90
C THR A 179 25.26 13.70 24.26
N THR A 180 24.34 13.83 23.30
CA THR A 180 22.98 14.38 23.48
C THR A 180 21.98 13.24 23.59
N TYR A 181 20.92 13.45 24.35
CA TYR A 181 19.74 12.60 24.40
C TYR A 181 18.58 13.42 23.88
N ASP A 182 18.35 13.34 22.59
CA ASP A 182 17.38 14.21 21.90
C ASP A 182 16.40 13.40 21.03
N ARG A 183 15.41 14.09 20.47
CA ARG A 183 14.37 13.53 19.61
C ARG A 183 14.80 13.42 18.15
N ASN A 184 16.04 13.73 17.79
CA ASN A 184 16.53 13.66 16.43
C ASN A 184 16.83 12.18 16.02
N HIS A 185 15.78 11.40 16.00
CA HIS A 185 15.77 9.98 15.64
C HIS A 185 15.23 9.83 14.22
N ILE A 186 15.74 8.89 13.45
CA ILE A 186 15.39 8.67 12.05
C ILE A 186 13.88 8.53 11.83
N LEU A 187 13.17 7.81 12.71
CA LEU A 187 11.72 7.64 12.62
C LEU A 187 10.99 8.98 12.79
N ASN A 188 11.42 9.83 13.72
CA ASN A 188 10.82 11.15 13.91
C ASN A 188 11.07 12.05 12.69
N CYS A 189 12.27 11.97 12.07
CA CYS A 189 12.60 12.72 10.86
C CYS A 189 11.71 12.32 9.68
N ILE A 190 11.47 11.01 9.51
CA ILE A 190 10.55 10.48 8.47
C ILE A 190 9.13 11.02 8.69
N LEU A 191 8.59 10.91 9.92
CA LEU A 191 7.24 11.40 10.25
C LEU A 191 7.11 12.90 10.02
N TYR A 192 8.10 13.68 10.45
CA TYR A 192 8.11 15.14 10.26
C TYR A 192 8.14 15.53 8.78
N LYS A 193 8.97 14.84 7.97
CA LYS A 193 9.01 15.05 6.51
C LYS A 193 7.66 14.70 5.86
N ALA A 194 7.05 13.58 6.27
CA ALA A 194 5.73 13.19 5.80
C ALA A 194 4.63 14.19 6.22
N LEU A 195 4.65 14.70 7.46
CA LEU A 195 3.72 15.75 7.92
C LEU A 195 3.81 17.03 7.09
N LYS A 196 5.03 17.49 6.81
CA LYS A 196 5.24 18.64 5.92
C LYS A 196 4.63 18.39 4.55
N LEU A 197 4.86 17.21 3.99
CA LEU A 197 4.30 16.86 2.69
C LEU A 197 2.76 16.80 2.75
N VAL A 198 2.18 16.13 3.74
CA VAL A 198 0.71 16.05 3.93
C VAL A 198 0.09 17.44 4.01
N SER A 199 0.74 18.41 4.69
CA SER A 199 0.25 19.78 4.77
C SER A 199 0.18 20.52 3.42
N HIS A 200 0.87 20.00 2.38
CA HIS A 200 0.85 20.56 1.02
C HIS A 200 -0.08 19.81 0.08
N ILE A 201 -0.16 18.46 0.22
CA ILE A 201 -0.92 17.62 -0.71
C ILE A 201 -2.37 17.38 -0.27
N ALA A 202 -2.70 17.60 1.01
CA ALA A 202 -4.06 17.43 1.50
C ALA A 202 -4.99 18.45 0.85
N MET A 203 -6.07 17.93 0.25
CA MET A 203 -7.07 18.77 -0.44
C MET A 203 -8.13 19.28 0.53
N ASN A 204 -8.41 18.53 1.59
CA ASN A 204 -9.29 18.96 2.66
C ASN A 204 -8.58 19.95 3.57
N SER A 205 -9.13 21.17 3.72
CA SER A 205 -8.57 22.23 4.56
C SER A 205 -8.41 21.82 6.03
N TYR A 206 -9.31 21.01 6.55
CA TYR A 206 -9.21 20.48 7.92
C TYR A 206 -7.99 19.56 8.08
N THR A 207 -7.80 18.61 7.16
CA THR A 207 -6.65 17.71 7.14
C THR A 207 -5.34 18.49 6.99
N GLN A 208 -5.33 19.51 6.13
CA GLN A 208 -4.18 20.37 5.92
C GLN A 208 -3.82 21.17 7.18
N CYS A 209 -4.82 21.78 7.82
CA CYS A 209 -4.62 22.56 9.05
C CYS A 209 -4.11 21.65 10.18
N ARG A 210 -4.70 20.46 10.36
CA ARG A 210 -4.29 19.49 11.36
C ARG A 210 -2.84 19.05 11.16
N ALA A 211 -2.42 18.76 9.91
CA ALA A 211 -1.03 18.42 9.60
C ALA A 211 -0.06 19.55 9.94
N LYS A 212 -0.43 20.80 9.63
CA LYS A 212 0.36 22.00 10.01
C LYS A 212 0.48 22.14 11.52
N THR A 213 -0.61 22.05 12.26
CA THR A 213 -0.61 22.13 13.73
C THR A 213 0.30 21.07 14.35
N MET A 214 0.17 19.82 13.93
CA MET A 214 1.04 18.74 14.41
C MET A 214 2.51 18.97 14.08
N SER A 215 2.83 19.57 12.92
CA SER A 215 4.21 19.86 12.55
C SER A 215 4.90 20.86 13.48
N PHE A 216 4.14 21.75 14.14
CA PHE A 216 4.68 22.68 15.15
C PHE A 216 4.99 21.99 16.50
N GLU A 217 4.39 20.84 16.77
CA GLU A 217 4.67 20.08 17.98
C GLU A 217 5.97 19.26 17.88
N PHE A 218 6.49 19.08 16.66
CA PHE A 218 7.78 18.43 16.46
C PHE A 218 8.92 19.41 16.80
N PRO A 219 10.00 18.91 17.42
CA PRO A 219 11.21 19.70 17.58
C PRO A 219 11.88 19.97 16.23
N GLU A 220 12.85 20.87 16.22
CA GLU A 220 13.75 20.97 15.06
C GLU A 220 14.46 19.62 14.80
N LEU A 221 14.21 19.07 13.63
CA LEU A 221 14.75 17.79 13.19
C LEU A 221 15.57 17.98 11.91
N ASN A 222 16.59 17.15 11.75
CA ASN A 222 17.38 17.16 10.52
C ASN A 222 16.51 16.77 9.31
N ASP A 223 16.66 17.47 8.21
CA ASP A 223 16.13 17.01 6.95
C ASP A 223 16.94 15.80 6.45
N ILE A 224 16.24 14.81 5.93
CA ILE A 224 16.81 13.53 5.50
C ILE A 224 16.39 13.24 4.07
N ALA A 225 17.31 12.65 3.29
CA ALA A 225 16.94 12.02 2.03
C ALA A 225 16.13 10.76 2.33
N VAL A 226 15.04 10.55 1.60
CA VAL A 226 14.15 9.41 1.78
C VAL A 226 14.08 8.63 0.49
N ASP A 227 14.52 7.38 0.54
CA ASP A 227 14.51 6.41 -0.54
C ASP A 227 14.05 5.03 -0.03
N ASP A 228 13.84 4.07 -0.94
CA ASP A 228 13.47 2.71 -0.57
C ASP A 228 14.52 2.04 0.32
N ALA A 229 15.81 2.28 0.05
CA ALA A 229 16.91 1.70 0.82
C ALA A 229 16.92 2.16 2.28
N LEU A 230 16.46 3.38 2.56
CA LEU A 230 16.27 3.86 3.93
C LEU A 230 15.23 3.02 4.67
N PHE A 231 14.07 2.80 4.05
CA PHE A 231 12.98 2.03 4.69
C PHE A 231 13.34 0.56 4.90
N GLU A 232 14.11 -0.05 4.00
CA GLU A 232 14.57 -1.44 4.14
C GLU A 232 15.54 -1.64 5.30
N ARG A 233 16.30 -0.61 5.66
CA ARG A 233 17.25 -0.64 6.79
C ARG A 233 16.61 -0.35 8.14
N LEU A 234 15.35 0.09 8.17
CA LEU A 234 14.66 0.39 9.43
C LEU A 234 14.45 -0.89 10.24
N THR A 235 14.89 -0.87 11.47
CA THR A 235 14.62 -1.90 12.45
C THR A 235 13.73 -1.36 13.55
N PHE A 236 12.75 -2.13 13.96
CA PHE A 236 11.84 -1.76 15.04
C PHE A 236 12.12 -2.63 16.25
N ASP A 237 12.37 -1.99 17.36
CA ASP A 237 12.50 -2.61 18.68
C ASP A 237 11.18 -2.46 19.45
N ARG A 238 11.15 -2.96 20.69
CA ARG A 238 9.97 -2.88 21.58
C ARG A 238 9.51 -1.43 21.80
N LYS A 239 10.41 -0.45 21.78
CA LYS A 239 10.07 0.98 22.02
C LYS A 239 9.57 1.68 20.76
N SER A 240 10.01 1.22 19.60
CA SER A 240 9.68 1.80 18.29
C SER A 240 8.57 1.05 17.54
N GLU A 241 8.07 -0.08 18.07
CA GLU A 241 7.02 -0.87 17.42
C GLU A 241 5.74 -0.05 17.18
N ASP A 242 5.39 0.86 18.06
CA ASP A 242 4.23 1.75 17.89
C ASP A 242 4.35 2.66 16.67
N TYR A 243 5.56 2.90 16.16
CA TYR A 243 5.81 3.72 14.98
C TYR A 243 5.51 3.01 13.67
N ARG A 244 5.46 1.67 13.66
CA ARG A 244 5.38 0.85 12.45
C ARG A 244 4.27 1.30 11.50
N THR A 245 3.04 1.41 11.99
CA THR A 245 1.89 1.81 11.15
C THR A 245 2.07 3.21 10.55
N ALA A 246 2.52 4.17 11.36
CA ALA A 246 2.75 5.53 10.89
C ALA A 246 3.87 5.60 9.84
N ILE A 247 4.94 4.83 10.04
CA ILE A 247 6.08 4.75 9.11
C ILE A 247 5.69 4.03 7.81
N ASP A 248 4.89 2.95 7.88
CA ASP A 248 4.40 2.26 6.68
C ASP A 248 3.54 3.20 5.80
N ILE A 249 2.67 4.00 6.42
CA ILE A 249 1.88 5.00 5.68
C ILE A 249 2.79 6.14 5.16
N ALA A 250 3.73 6.62 5.98
CA ALA A 250 4.69 7.64 5.56
C ALA A 250 5.53 7.16 4.36
N ARG A 251 5.95 5.89 4.34
CA ARG A 251 6.63 5.28 3.19
C ARG A 251 5.80 5.39 1.92
N LEU A 252 4.52 5.00 1.98
CA LEU A 252 3.61 5.11 0.83
C LEU A 252 3.50 6.55 0.32
N ILE A 253 3.37 7.52 1.21
CA ILE A 253 3.22 8.93 0.85
C ILE A 253 4.53 9.49 0.28
N LEU A 254 5.65 9.28 0.96
CA LEU A 254 6.94 9.89 0.61
C LEU A 254 7.56 9.31 -0.66
N LEU A 255 7.47 7.97 -0.85
CA LEU A 255 8.05 7.31 -2.02
C LEU A 255 7.19 7.43 -3.28
N ARG A 256 5.91 7.76 -3.13
CA ARG A 256 4.99 7.95 -4.25
C ARG A 256 4.76 9.41 -4.61
N TYR A 257 5.43 10.30 -3.92
CA TYR A 257 5.41 11.72 -4.20
C TYR A 257 6.62 12.10 -5.06
N MET A 258 6.34 12.74 -6.19
CA MET A 258 7.36 13.29 -7.07
C MET A 258 7.22 14.82 -7.11
N PRO A 259 8.21 15.55 -6.59
CA PRO A 259 8.23 17.01 -6.68
C PRO A 259 8.43 17.44 -8.14
N ASP A 260 7.77 18.51 -8.55
CA ASP A 260 7.98 19.15 -9.84
C ASP A 260 9.41 19.72 -9.93
N GLN A 261 10.22 19.23 -10.85
CA GLN A 261 11.56 19.75 -11.12
C GLN A 261 11.53 21.08 -11.89
N SER A 262 10.40 21.43 -12.51
CA SER A 262 10.26 22.62 -13.38
C SER A 262 9.99 23.94 -12.65
N LYS A 263 10.05 23.98 -11.31
CA LYS A 263 9.78 25.16 -10.47
C LYS A 263 8.36 25.79 -10.63
N ARG A 264 7.43 25.12 -11.29
CA ARG A 264 6.05 25.63 -11.48
C ARG A 264 5.07 25.20 -10.39
N GLY A 265 5.54 24.52 -9.35
CA GLY A 265 4.73 24.12 -8.18
C GLY A 265 3.68 23.06 -8.44
N LYS A 266 3.79 22.34 -9.55
CA LYS A 266 2.87 21.26 -9.91
C LYS A 266 3.53 19.91 -9.64
N HIS A 267 3.10 19.22 -8.61
CA HIS A 267 3.64 17.92 -8.20
C HIS A 267 2.69 16.79 -8.58
N VAL A 268 3.21 15.61 -8.70
CA VAL A 268 2.42 14.39 -8.87
C VAL A 268 2.55 13.51 -7.63
N LEU A 269 1.43 13.02 -7.14
CA LEU A 269 1.34 11.99 -6.12
C LEU A 269 0.56 10.82 -6.70
N ALA A 270 1.15 9.62 -6.70
CA ALA A 270 0.53 8.41 -7.22
C ALA A 270 0.39 7.35 -6.12
N LEU A 271 -0.72 7.36 -5.39
CA LEU A 271 -1.09 6.28 -4.47
C LEU A 271 -1.85 5.21 -5.25
N MET A 272 -1.11 4.40 -5.99
CA MET A 272 -1.64 3.39 -6.90
C MET A 272 -1.24 1.99 -6.44
N PHE A 273 -2.19 1.06 -6.46
CA PHE A 273 -2.05 -0.31 -5.99
C PHE A 273 -2.37 -1.28 -7.13
N ASP A 274 -1.51 -2.28 -7.33
CA ASP A 274 -1.79 -3.38 -8.27
C ASP A 274 -2.95 -4.20 -7.72
N MET A 275 -4.05 -4.28 -8.47
CA MET A 275 -5.26 -5.00 -8.03
C MET A 275 -5.05 -6.48 -7.85
N ASN A 276 -4.18 -7.11 -8.65
CA ASN A 276 -3.89 -8.54 -8.49
C ASN A 276 -3.23 -8.78 -7.12
N LYS A 277 -2.20 -7.97 -6.78
CA LYS A 277 -1.52 -8.07 -5.48
C LYS A 277 -2.43 -7.70 -4.31
N LEU A 278 -3.23 -6.65 -4.48
CA LEU A 278 -4.15 -6.21 -3.43
C LEU A 278 -5.20 -7.28 -3.12
N TRP A 279 -5.74 -7.92 -4.16
CA TRP A 279 -6.69 -9.02 -4.02
C TRP A 279 -6.07 -10.24 -3.34
N GLU A 280 -4.88 -10.64 -3.76
CA GLU A 280 -4.11 -11.72 -3.16
C GLU A 280 -3.87 -11.49 -1.66
N GLU A 281 -3.35 -10.32 -1.29
CA GLU A 281 -3.06 -9.96 0.09
C GLU A 281 -4.35 -9.86 0.93
N TYR A 282 -5.43 -9.32 0.36
CA TYR A 282 -6.72 -9.21 1.03
C TYR A 282 -7.30 -10.58 1.35
N VAL A 283 -7.38 -11.47 0.37
CA VAL A 283 -7.85 -12.85 0.55
C VAL A 283 -6.99 -13.60 1.56
N PHE A 284 -5.67 -13.44 1.49
CA PHE A 284 -4.75 -14.04 2.45
C PHE A 284 -5.01 -13.57 3.89
N VAL A 285 -5.18 -12.26 4.10
CA VAL A 285 -5.46 -11.70 5.44
C VAL A 285 -6.76 -12.26 6.01
N ILE A 286 -7.80 -12.34 5.18
CA ILE A 286 -9.10 -12.85 5.60
C ILE A 286 -9.03 -14.34 5.92
N LEU A 287 -8.46 -15.17 5.03
CA LEU A 287 -8.29 -16.60 5.25
C LEU A 287 -7.47 -16.90 6.50
N ARG A 288 -6.36 -16.20 6.68
CA ARG A 288 -5.51 -16.36 7.87
C ARG A 288 -6.27 -16.07 9.16
N ARG A 289 -7.20 -15.09 9.12
CA ARG A 289 -8.03 -14.74 10.28
C ARG A 289 -9.13 -15.78 10.53
N SER A 290 -9.83 -16.19 9.46
CA SER A 290 -11.00 -17.08 9.55
C SER A 290 -10.62 -18.54 9.88
N LEU A 291 -9.48 -19.02 9.34
CA LEU A 291 -9.04 -20.41 9.50
C LEU A 291 -8.02 -20.61 10.63
N ARG A 292 -7.70 -19.57 11.39
CA ARG A 292 -6.62 -19.56 12.40
C ARG A 292 -6.68 -20.73 13.39
N GLU A 293 -7.88 -21.14 13.78
CA GLU A 293 -8.07 -22.19 14.81
C GLU A 293 -7.93 -23.61 14.26
N GLU A 294 -8.19 -23.80 12.97
CA GLU A 294 -8.25 -25.13 12.35
C GLU A 294 -7.04 -25.41 11.45
N TYR A 295 -6.56 -24.40 10.73
CA TYR A 295 -5.53 -24.54 9.71
C TYR A 295 -4.45 -23.45 9.83
N LYS A 296 -3.29 -23.76 9.25
CA LYS A 296 -2.19 -22.82 9.08
C LYS A 296 -2.18 -22.31 7.65
N VAL A 297 -2.48 -21.02 7.47
CA VAL A 297 -2.48 -20.36 6.17
C VAL A 297 -1.13 -19.66 5.95
N SER A 298 -0.50 -19.91 4.81
CA SER A 298 0.80 -19.35 4.43
C SER A 298 0.72 -18.78 3.02
N ALA A 299 1.26 -17.58 2.81
CA ALA A 299 1.35 -16.96 1.49
C ALA A 299 2.69 -17.26 0.83
N GLN A 300 2.70 -17.27 -0.50
CA GLN A 300 3.89 -17.17 -1.34
C GLN A 300 4.98 -18.22 -1.03
N LYS A 301 4.62 -19.44 -0.65
CA LYS A 301 5.59 -20.51 -0.41
C LYS A 301 6.30 -20.93 -1.70
N VAL A 302 7.62 -20.85 -1.69
CA VAL A 302 8.48 -21.12 -2.85
C VAL A 302 8.95 -22.56 -2.85
N LYS A 303 8.88 -23.24 -4.02
CA LYS A 303 9.57 -24.50 -4.30
C LYS A 303 10.35 -24.40 -5.59
N ARG A 304 11.53 -25.05 -5.65
CA ARG A 304 12.28 -25.19 -6.91
C ARG A 304 11.48 -26.03 -7.88
N PHE A 305 11.38 -25.57 -9.12
CA PHE A 305 10.58 -26.22 -10.16
C PHE A 305 11.46 -26.80 -11.26
N TRP A 306 12.49 -26.06 -11.64
CA TRP A 306 13.40 -26.44 -12.69
C TRP A 306 14.79 -25.86 -12.39
N GLU A 307 15.83 -26.62 -12.72
CA GLU A 307 17.22 -26.22 -12.46
C GLU A 307 18.10 -26.60 -13.67
N SER A 308 19.02 -25.72 -14.04
CA SER A 308 20.00 -25.92 -15.09
C SER A 308 21.28 -25.14 -14.78
N SER A 309 22.31 -25.29 -15.62
CA SER A 309 23.53 -24.49 -15.56
C SER A 309 23.28 -22.99 -15.76
N PHE A 310 22.15 -22.61 -16.36
CA PHE A 310 21.76 -21.21 -16.62
C PHE A 310 20.90 -20.59 -15.50
N GLY A 311 20.53 -21.35 -14.49
CA GLY A 311 19.75 -20.87 -13.36
C GLY A 311 18.63 -21.81 -12.89
N THR A 312 17.94 -21.37 -11.84
CA THR A 312 16.84 -22.13 -11.21
C THR A 312 15.54 -21.37 -11.43
N LYS A 313 14.46 -22.11 -11.78
CA LYS A 313 13.08 -21.58 -11.78
C LYS A 313 12.33 -22.13 -10.58
N VAL A 314 11.49 -21.26 -10.03
CA VAL A 314 10.68 -21.58 -8.84
C VAL A 314 9.20 -21.47 -9.16
N ILE A 315 8.39 -22.24 -8.45
CA ILE A 315 6.94 -22.09 -8.44
C ILE A 315 6.51 -21.56 -7.08
N ARG A 316 5.48 -20.74 -7.11
CA ARG A 316 5.03 -19.99 -5.95
C ARG A 316 3.53 -19.75 -6.03
N PRO A 317 2.71 -20.60 -5.38
CA PRO A 317 1.28 -20.34 -5.26
C PRO A 317 1.03 -19.17 -4.33
N ASP A 318 -0.08 -18.49 -4.54
CA ASP A 318 -0.46 -17.36 -3.71
C ASP A 318 -0.68 -17.78 -2.26
N ILE A 319 -1.48 -18.83 -2.03
CA ILE A 319 -1.86 -19.27 -0.69
C ILE A 319 -1.76 -20.81 -0.58
N VAL A 320 -1.13 -21.27 0.49
CA VAL A 320 -1.09 -22.69 0.87
C VAL A 320 -1.76 -22.85 2.23
N VAL A 321 -2.81 -23.66 2.26
CA VAL A 321 -3.49 -24.07 3.49
C VAL A 321 -2.89 -25.40 3.95
N SER A 322 -2.46 -25.46 5.20
CA SER A 322 -1.87 -26.63 5.83
C SER A 322 -2.63 -26.99 7.10
N ASP A 323 -2.65 -28.26 7.47
CA ASP A 323 -3.15 -28.69 8.76
C ASP A 323 -2.26 -28.20 9.93
N LYS A 324 -2.62 -28.54 11.16
CA LYS A 324 -1.85 -28.17 12.36
C LYS A 324 -0.46 -28.82 12.39
N SER A 325 -0.28 -29.94 11.73
CA SER A 325 1.03 -30.63 11.60
C SER A 325 1.95 -29.93 10.59
N GLY A 326 1.42 -29.04 9.76
CA GLY A 326 2.12 -28.34 8.69
C GLY A 326 2.09 -29.03 7.34
N LYS A 327 1.33 -30.15 7.22
CA LYS A 327 1.11 -30.83 5.94
C LYS A 327 0.16 -30.02 5.08
N PRO A 328 0.48 -29.70 3.81
CA PRO A 328 -0.41 -29.02 2.89
C PRO A 328 -1.68 -29.84 2.65
N VAL A 329 -2.85 -29.22 2.72
CA VAL A 329 -4.15 -29.85 2.45
C VAL A 329 -4.83 -29.26 1.21
N CYS A 330 -4.55 -27.97 0.91
CA CYS A 330 -5.12 -27.30 -0.25
C CYS A 330 -4.18 -26.18 -0.71
N VAL A 331 -4.18 -25.92 -2.02
CA VAL A 331 -3.50 -24.77 -2.63
C VAL A 331 -4.54 -23.88 -3.31
N LEU A 332 -4.46 -22.58 -3.03
CA LEU A 332 -5.35 -21.57 -3.56
C LEU A 332 -4.55 -20.56 -4.38
N ASP A 333 -5.10 -20.18 -5.50
CA ASP A 333 -4.53 -19.14 -6.36
C ASP A 333 -5.59 -18.08 -6.64
N THR A 334 -5.23 -16.82 -6.52
CA THR A 334 -6.16 -15.70 -6.61
C THR A 334 -6.09 -15.06 -7.99
N LYS A 335 -7.24 -14.76 -8.56
CA LYS A 335 -7.31 -14.13 -9.88
C LYS A 335 -8.24 -12.92 -9.83
N TRP A 336 -7.68 -11.75 -10.13
CA TRP A 336 -8.48 -10.53 -10.28
C TRP A 336 -9.15 -10.49 -11.68
N LYS A 337 -10.10 -11.38 -11.87
CA LYS A 337 -10.92 -11.54 -13.09
C LYS A 337 -12.36 -11.81 -12.66
N CYS A 338 -13.31 -11.42 -13.48
CA CYS A 338 -14.74 -11.75 -13.31
C CYS A 338 -15.18 -12.59 -14.50
N PRO A 339 -14.89 -13.90 -14.50
CA PRO A 339 -15.41 -14.79 -15.56
C PRO A 339 -16.94 -14.83 -15.50
N ALA A 340 -17.57 -14.97 -16.64
CA ALA A 340 -19.03 -15.15 -16.69
C ALA A 340 -19.42 -16.46 -15.98
N VAL A 341 -20.62 -16.50 -15.42
CA VAL A 341 -21.13 -17.71 -14.77
C VAL A 341 -21.20 -18.84 -15.80
N GLY A 342 -20.50 -19.95 -15.49
CA GLY A 342 -20.39 -21.11 -16.40
C GLY A 342 -19.21 -21.06 -17.37
N GLU A 343 -18.43 -20.02 -17.38
CA GLU A 343 -17.18 -19.96 -18.16
C GLU A 343 -16.08 -20.75 -17.47
N PRO A 344 -15.42 -21.72 -18.17
CA PRO A 344 -14.32 -22.49 -17.58
C PRO A 344 -13.08 -21.62 -17.36
N PRO A 345 -12.20 -21.97 -16.42
CA PRO A 345 -10.91 -21.33 -16.24
C PRO A 345 -10.06 -21.42 -17.51
N SER A 346 -9.12 -20.48 -17.68
CA SER A 346 -8.18 -20.54 -18.79
C SER A 346 -7.28 -21.78 -18.70
N ASP A 347 -6.85 -22.32 -19.84
CA ASP A 347 -5.89 -23.41 -19.92
C ASP A 347 -4.62 -23.15 -19.11
N ALA A 348 -4.15 -21.91 -19.11
CA ALA A 348 -2.97 -21.50 -18.37
C ALA A 348 -3.19 -21.63 -16.85
N ASP A 349 -4.37 -21.16 -16.37
CA ASP A 349 -4.73 -21.26 -14.96
C ASP A 349 -4.87 -22.75 -14.54
N LEU A 350 -5.52 -23.59 -15.36
CA LEU A 350 -5.65 -25.04 -15.08
C LEU A 350 -4.30 -25.77 -15.07
N LYS A 351 -3.42 -25.49 -16.04
CA LYS A 351 -2.05 -26.04 -16.07
C LYS A 351 -1.25 -25.62 -14.83
N GLN A 352 -1.38 -24.40 -14.40
CA GLN A 352 -0.76 -23.89 -13.17
C GLN A 352 -1.26 -24.67 -11.93
N MET A 353 -2.58 -24.87 -11.81
CA MET A 353 -3.19 -25.61 -10.71
C MET A 353 -2.77 -27.08 -10.71
N TYR A 354 -2.68 -27.71 -11.88
CA TYR A 354 -2.18 -29.08 -12.01
C TYR A 354 -0.73 -29.24 -11.52
N VAL A 355 0.14 -28.29 -11.86
CA VAL A 355 1.52 -28.26 -11.35
C VAL A 355 1.54 -28.13 -9.83
N TYR A 356 0.68 -27.29 -9.25
CA TYR A 356 0.57 -27.13 -7.80
C TYR A 356 0.15 -28.43 -7.10
N HIS A 357 -0.81 -29.20 -7.65
CA HIS A 357 -1.15 -30.51 -7.13
C HIS A 357 0.08 -31.40 -6.97
N LYS A 358 0.90 -31.50 -8.01
CA LYS A 358 2.08 -32.36 -8.03
C LYS A 358 3.15 -31.93 -7.03
N TYR A 359 3.44 -30.63 -6.96
CA TYR A 359 4.53 -30.13 -6.14
C TYR A 359 4.20 -29.97 -4.66
N TRP A 360 2.93 -29.74 -4.31
CA TRP A 360 2.49 -29.65 -2.92
C TRP A 360 1.91 -30.96 -2.40
N GLY A 361 1.66 -31.94 -3.27
CA GLY A 361 1.10 -33.23 -2.88
C GLY A 361 -0.33 -33.12 -2.35
N VAL A 362 -1.10 -32.18 -2.91
CA VAL A 362 -2.49 -31.94 -2.53
C VAL A 362 -3.45 -32.47 -3.60
N GLU A 363 -4.59 -33.01 -3.20
CA GLU A 363 -5.62 -33.49 -4.12
C GLU A 363 -6.57 -32.38 -4.56
N ARG A 364 -6.54 -31.23 -3.90
CA ARG A 364 -7.50 -30.14 -4.08
C ARG A 364 -6.82 -28.82 -4.24
N THR A 365 -7.29 -28.10 -5.21
CA THR A 365 -6.89 -26.71 -5.45
C THR A 365 -8.12 -25.85 -5.73
N ALA A 366 -7.99 -24.55 -5.60
CA ALA A 366 -9.05 -23.63 -6.00
C ALA A 366 -8.51 -22.33 -6.57
N LEU A 367 -9.24 -21.81 -7.55
CA LEU A 367 -9.10 -20.46 -8.10
C LEU A 367 -10.12 -19.54 -7.42
N LEU A 368 -9.66 -18.44 -6.87
CA LEU A 368 -10.48 -17.49 -6.11
C LEU A 368 -10.72 -16.22 -6.93
N TYR A 369 -11.96 -16.00 -7.30
CA TYR A 369 -12.39 -14.87 -8.11
C TYR A 369 -13.23 -13.88 -7.30
N PRO A 370 -13.05 -12.56 -7.48
CA PRO A 370 -14.00 -11.58 -6.94
C PRO A 370 -15.32 -11.66 -7.72
N SER A 371 -16.42 -11.47 -7.03
CA SER A 371 -17.77 -11.54 -7.60
C SER A 371 -18.74 -10.64 -6.86
N THR A 372 -19.93 -10.44 -7.40
CA THR A 372 -21.06 -9.81 -6.72
C THR A 372 -21.88 -10.80 -5.89
N LYS A 373 -21.75 -12.11 -6.18
CA LYS A 373 -22.46 -13.19 -5.47
C LYS A 373 -21.49 -14.32 -5.18
N ASP A 374 -21.65 -14.94 -4.02
CA ASP A 374 -20.88 -16.13 -3.68
C ASP A 374 -21.29 -17.31 -4.54
N GLY A 375 -20.33 -18.17 -4.88
CA GLY A 375 -20.56 -19.35 -5.68
C GLY A 375 -19.37 -20.31 -5.66
N LYS A 376 -19.63 -21.59 -5.93
CA LYS A 376 -18.60 -22.63 -6.05
C LYS A 376 -18.94 -23.53 -7.21
N HIS A 377 -17.97 -23.74 -8.10
CA HIS A 377 -18.04 -24.76 -9.16
C HIS A 377 -16.83 -25.67 -9.05
N CYS A 378 -17.05 -26.97 -9.04
CA CYS A 378 -15.99 -27.95 -8.93
C CYS A 378 -15.73 -28.61 -10.29
N GLY A 379 -14.48 -28.59 -10.72
CA GLY A 379 -13.98 -29.34 -11.88
C GLY A 379 -13.00 -30.44 -11.45
N LYS A 380 -12.87 -31.49 -12.26
CA LYS A 380 -11.91 -32.59 -12.04
C LYS A 380 -11.00 -32.74 -13.24
N PHE A 381 -9.74 -33.05 -13.00
CA PHE A 381 -8.82 -33.44 -14.06
C PHE A 381 -9.12 -34.92 -14.48
N VAL A 382 -9.19 -35.16 -15.79
CA VAL A 382 -9.70 -36.41 -16.35
C VAL A 382 -8.89 -37.65 -15.92
N ASP A 383 -7.58 -37.49 -15.81
CA ASP A 383 -6.65 -38.59 -15.55
C ASP A 383 -6.39 -38.89 -14.08
N ASN A 384 -7.00 -38.17 -13.15
CA ASN A 384 -6.67 -38.26 -11.73
C ASN A 384 -7.86 -37.87 -10.83
N SER A 385 -7.80 -38.30 -9.56
CA SER A 385 -8.72 -37.83 -8.51
C SER A 385 -8.55 -36.35 -8.13
N LEU A 386 -7.69 -35.63 -8.86
CA LEU A 386 -7.36 -34.22 -8.58
C LEU A 386 -8.51 -33.31 -8.97
N SER A 387 -8.85 -32.39 -8.09
CA SER A 387 -9.93 -31.41 -8.32
C SER A 387 -9.45 -29.97 -8.25
N CYS A 388 -9.96 -29.15 -9.16
CA CYS A 388 -9.80 -27.71 -9.14
C CYS A 388 -11.17 -27.04 -9.06
N SER A 389 -11.43 -26.32 -7.97
CA SER A 389 -12.67 -25.58 -7.78
C SER A 389 -12.51 -24.12 -8.19
N MET A 390 -13.55 -23.55 -8.77
CA MET A 390 -13.70 -22.11 -8.91
C MET A 390 -14.56 -21.61 -7.74
N ILE A 391 -14.04 -20.69 -6.95
CA ILE A 391 -14.75 -20.07 -5.83
C ILE A 391 -14.92 -18.60 -6.14
N TYR A 392 -16.16 -18.18 -6.20
CA TYR A 392 -16.55 -16.79 -6.40
C TYR A 392 -16.84 -16.18 -5.04
N LEU A 393 -16.20 -15.07 -4.71
CA LEU A 393 -16.27 -14.42 -3.41
C LEU A 393 -16.93 -13.06 -3.56
N SER A 394 -18.09 -12.90 -2.94
CA SER A 394 -18.71 -11.59 -2.81
C SER A 394 -17.94 -10.74 -1.81
N LEU A 395 -17.61 -9.51 -2.23
CA LEU A 395 -16.92 -8.58 -1.35
C LEU A 395 -17.79 -8.14 -0.16
N ASP A 396 -19.12 -8.18 -0.29
CA ASP A 396 -20.03 -7.91 0.82
C ASP A 396 -19.99 -9.03 1.87
N SER A 397 -19.95 -10.28 1.42
CA SER A 397 -19.81 -11.43 2.33
C SER A 397 -18.45 -11.46 3.02
N LEU A 398 -17.41 -10.91 2.39
CA LEU A 398 -16.06 -10.81 2.97
C LEU A 398 -15.94 -9.70 4.05
N LYS A 399 -16.89 -8.77 4.13
CA LYS A 399 -16.96 -7.73 5.19
C LYS A 399 -17.39 -8.30 6.55
N ASP A 400 -18.13 -9.38 6.54
CA ASP A 400 -18.60 -9.97 7.79
C ASP A 400 -17.41 -10.43 8.63
N THR A 401 -17.40 -10.02 9.90
CA THR A 401 -16.28 -10.29 10.82
C THR A 401 -16.02 -11.77 11.03
N LYS A 402 -17.00 -12.62 10.79
CA LYS A 402 -16.89 -14.08 10.90
C LYS A 402 -16.45 -14.74 9.61
N ASN A 403 -16.65 -14.11 8.45
CA ASN A 403 -16.32 -14.64 7.11
C ASN A 403 -16.77 -16.12 6.94
N GLU A 404 -17.95 -16.44 7.44
CA GLU A 404 -18.45 -17.83 7.52
C GLU A 404 -18.54 -18.45 6.13
N CYS A 405 -18.94 -17.68 5.12
CA CYS A 405 -19.07 -18.15 3.75
C CYS A 405 -17.73 -18.61 3.17
N LEU A 406 -16.68 -17.82 3.32
CA LEU A 406 -15.32 -18.19 2.87
C LEU A 406 -14.77 -19.36 3.70
N LYS A 407 -14.97 -19.34 5.00
CA LYS A 407 -14.57 -20.43 5.90
C LYS A 407 -15.24 -21.73 5.48
N GLN A 408 -16.57 -21.73 5.28
CA GLN A 408 -17.33 -22.90 4.82
C GLN A 408 -16.86 -23.37 3.45
N ALA A 409 -16.68 -22.47 2.48
CA ALA A 409 -16.22 -22.83 1.14
C ALA A 409 -14.86 -23.57 1.16
N ILE A 410 -13.93 -23.13 2.01
CA ILE A 410 -12.61 -23.78 2.15
C ILE A 410 -12.71 -25.06 3.00
N THR A 411 -13.48 -25.07 4.09
CA THR A 411 -13.67 -26.27 4.91
C THR A 411 -14.36 -27.36 4.12
N THR A 412 -15.38 -27.04 3.35
CA THR A 412 -16.03 -27.97 2.40
C THR A 412 -15.06 -28.46 1.32
N LEU A 413 -14.16 -27.57 0.83
CA LEU A 413 -13.12 -27.95 -0.12
C LEU A 413 -12.12 -28.94 0.51
N VAL A 414 -11.77 -28.77 1.79
CA VAL A 414 -10.80 -29.62 2.50
C VAL A 414 -11.43 -30.95 2.96
N ASN A 415 -12.69 -30.95 3.41
CA ASN A 415 -13.34 -32.11 4.03
C ASN A 415 -14.07 -33.05 3.07
N ASN A 416 -14.17 -32.74 1.77
CA ASN A 416 -14.86 -33.58 0.77
C ASN A 416 -16.39 -33.55 0.80
N GLU A 417 -17.01 -32.50 1.34
CA GLU A 417 -18.46 -32.31 1.31
C GLU A 417 -18.92 -31.43 0.15
#